data_812ab75da58b673b47b675b0662d51a4
#
_entry.id   812ab75da58b673b47b675b0662d51a4
#
_cell.length_a   1.000
_cell.length_b   1.000
_cell.length_c   1.000
_cell.angle_alpha   90.00
_cell.angle_beta   90.00
_cell.angle_gamma   90.00
#
_symmetry.space_group_name_H-M   'P 1'
#
loop_
_entity.id
_entity.type
_entity.pdbx_description
1 polymer ?
#
loop_
_entity_poly.entity_id
_entity_poly.type
_entity_poly.pdbx_seq_one_letter_code
_entity_poly.pdbx_strand_id
1 'polypeptide(L)'
;MAQLTCENLTLGYEGREIISDLSFSVNSGDYLCIVGENGSGKSTLMKTILGLHSPMKGKITTGDGLKQTEIGYLPQQTLVQKDFPASVREIVISGFQGKCGLRPFYTKEEKRQALENMKKMRIDDLQKRCYRELSGGQQQRVLLARALCATKSMLLLDEPVAGLDPRVTAEMYSMISQLHKEGITVIMISHDIEAALRYATHILHIGREVFFGSKETFKRGMFLGSYSAVTGGERNG
;
A
#
# COMPACT_ATOMS: atom_id res chain seq x y z
N MET A 1 -18.11 -6.55 6.62
CA MET A 1 -18.36 -5.17 7.13
C MET A 1 -17.24 -4.26 6.68
N ALA A 2 -17.48 -2.92 6.63
CA ALA A 2 -16.45 -1.99 6.22
C ALA A 2 -15.32 -1.91 7.27
N GLN A 3 -14.09 -2.17 6.84
CA GLN A 3 -12.88 -1.98 7.67
C GLN A 3 -12.40 -0.52 7.64
N LEU A 4 -12.67 0.19 6.54
CA LEU A 4 -12.31 1.59 6.35
C LEU A 4 -13.45 2.29 5.64
N THR A 5 -13.85 3.46 6.13
CA THR A 5 -14.85 4.32 5.49
C THR A 5 -14.33 5.74 5.42
N CYS A 6 -14.35 6.30 4.23
CA CYS A 6 -14.03 7.69 3.93
C CYS A 6 -15.33 8.43 3.57
N GLU A 7 -15.65 9.50 4.28
CA GLU A 7 -16.90 10.25 4.09
C GLU A 7 -16.59 11.71 3.79
N ASN A 8 -17.00 12.17 2.60
CA ASN A 8 -16.93 13.56 2.12
C ASN A 8 -15.53 14.19 2.32
N LEU A 9 -14.47 13.40 2.03
CA LEU A 9 -13.11 13.85 2.24
C LEU A 9 -12.73 14.96 1.28
N THR A 10 -12.25 16.07 1.82
CA THR A 10 -11.48 17.07 1.08
C THR A 10 -10.03 17.00 1.55
N LEU A 11 -9.13 16.73 0.62
CA LEU A 11 -7.71 16.60 0.87
C LEU A 11 -6.94 17.71 0.17
N GLY A 12 -5.90 18.20 0.79
CA GLY A 12 -5.08 19.26 0.23
C GLY A 12 -3.77 19.46 0.98
N TYR A 13 -2.98 20.41 0.50
CA TYR A 13 -1.71 20.79 1.08
C TYR A 13 -1.59 22.31 1.07
N GLU A 14 -1.14 22.93 2.18
CA GLU A 14 -0.94 24.39 2.31
C GLU A 14 -2.17 25.22 1.89
N GLY A 15 -3.38 24.75 2.26
CA GLY A 15 -4.63 25.46 1.95
C GLY A 15 -5.16 25.24 0.51
N ARG A 16 -4.48 24.47 -0.33
CA ARG A 16 -4.87 24.14 -1.69
C ARG A 16 -5.59 22.79 -1.71
N GLU A 17 -6.85 22.77 -2.14
CA GLU A 17 -7.60 21.53 -2.32
C GLU A 17 -7.05 20.75 -3.53
N ILE A 18 -6.84 19.44 -3.35
CA ILE A 18 -6.37 18.51 -4.40
C ILE A 18 -7.46 17.52 -4.75
N ILE A 19 -8.19 17.03 -3.75
CA ILE A 19 -9.33 16.12 -3.90
C ILE A 19 -10.48 16.71 -3.08
N SER A 20 -11.67 16.79 -3.66
CA SER A 20 -12.87 17.28 -2.99
C SER A 20 -13.95 16.22 -3.00
N ASP A 21 -14.72 16.15 -1.90
CA ASP A 21 -15.92 15.31 -1.75
C ASP A 21 -15.73 13.82 -2.08
N LEU A 22 -14.59 13.26 -1.67
CA LEU A 22 -14.26 11.84 -1.88
C LEU A 22 -14.94 10.97 -0.83
N SER A 23 -15.82 10.06 -1.27
CA SER A 23 -16.47 9.07 -0.39
C SER A 23 -16.31 7.66 -0.96
N PHE A 24 -15.82 6.74 -0.13
CA PHE A 24 -15.70 5.32 -0.46
C PHE A 24 -15.54 4.46 0.80
N SER A 25 -15.76 3.16 0.65
CA SER A 25 -15.55 2.18 1.72
C SER A 25 -14.75 0.98 1.24
N VAL A 26 -13.99 0.39 2.15
CA VAL A 26 -13.21 -0.83 1.90
C VAL A 26 -13.65 -1.88 2.92
N ASN A 27 -14.13 -3.01 2.45
CA ASN A 27 -14.57 -4.11 3.28
C ASN A 27 -13.41 -5.06 3.59
N SER A 28 -13.60 -5.89 4.62
CA SER A 28 -12.67 -6.97 4.91
C SER A 28 -12.54 -7.90 3.68
N GLY A 29 -11.30 -8.18 3.28
CA GLY A 29 -11.00 -8.99 2.12
C GLY A 29 -11.11 -8.28 0.76
N ASP A 30 -11.31 -6.96 0.72
CA ASP A 30 -11.21 -6.21 -0.52
C ASP A 30 -9.75 -6.02 -0.96
N TYR A 31 -9.55 -5.94 -2.28
CA TYR A 31 -8.31 -5.46 -2.87
C TYR A 31 -8.63 -4.19 -3.67
N LEU A 32 -8.43 -3.04 -3.03
CA LEU A 32 -8.61 -1.72 -3.65
C LEU A 32 -7.31 -1.27 -4.34
N CYS A 33 -7.38 -0.99 -5.63
CA CYS A 33 -6.29 -0.33 -6.33
C CYS A 33 -6.63 1.15 -6.59
N ILE A 34 -5.76 2.05 -6.13
CA ILE A 34 -5.86 3.50 -6.34
C ILE A 34 -4.99 3.86 -7.54
N VAL A 35 -5.61 4.38 -8.59
CA VAL A 35 -4.96 4.76 -9.85
C VAL A 35 -5.23 6.23 -10.17
N GLY A 36 -4.40 6.84 -10.99
CA GLY A 36 -4.53 8.24 -11.41
C GLY A 36 -3.19 8.88 -11.74
N GLU A 37 -3.22 10.09 -12.28
CA GLU A 37 -2.03 10.84 -12.69
C GLU A 37 -1.10 11.19 -11.51
N ASN A 38 0.15 11.53 -11.83
CA ASN A 38 1.07 12.07 -10.84
C ASN A 38 0.54 13.40 -10.30
N GLY A 39 0.63 13.60 -8.98
CA GLY A 39 0.10 14.81 -8.34
C GLY A 39 -1.41 14.80 -8.08
N SER A 40 -2.16 13.75 -8.46
CA SER A 40 -3.62 13.68 -8.23
C SER A 40 -4.03 13.51 -6.76
N GLY A 41 -3.09 13.40 -5.82
CA GLY A 41 -3.39 13.30 -4.38
C GLY A 41 -3.41 11.88 -3.81
N LYS A 42 -3.05 10.83 -4.58
CA LYS A 42 -3.03 9.43 -4.13
C LYS A 42 -2.21 9.22 -2.84
N SER A 43 -0.97 9.71 -2.82
CA SER A 43 -0.11 9.58 -1.63
C SER A 43 -0.60 10.46 -0.46
N THR A 44 -1.27 11.58 -0.74
CA THR A 44 -1.94 12.40 0.29
C THR A 44 -3.09 11.62 0.92
N LEU A 45 -3.94 10.96 0.10
CA LEU A 45 -5.01 10.09 0.58
C LEU A 45 -4.44 8.96 1.45
N MET A 46 -3.36 8.29 1.00
CA MET A 46 -2.71 7.22 1.75
C MET A 46 -2.22 7.70 3.13
N LYS A 47 -1.54 8.85 3.17
CA LYS A 47 -1.07 9.47 4.42
C LYS A 47 -2.22 9.86 5.34
N THR A 48 -3.35 10.32 4.77
CA THR A 48 -4.55 10.66 5.55
C THR A 48 -5.21 9.40 6.13
N ILE A 49 -5.28 8.30 5.38
CA ILE A 49 -5.77 7.00 5.89
C ILE A 49 -4.90 6.53 7.08
N LEU A 50 -3.59 6.73 7.00
CA LEU A 50 -2.65 6.39 8.08
C LEU A 50 -2.68 7.36 9.27
N GLY A 51 -3.47 8.44 9.22
CA GLY A 51 -3.51 9.47 10.26
C GLY A 51 -2.26 10.35 10.32
N LEU A 52 -1.41 10.31 9.29
CA LEU A 52 -0.21 11.15 9.18
C LEU A 52 -0.54 12.57 8.71
N HIS A 53 -1.70 12.77 8.09
CA HIS A 53 -2.28 14.05 7.73
C HIS A 53 -3.75 14.08 8.12
N SER A 54 -4.22 15.23 8.59
CA SER A 54 -5.66 15.46 8.80
C SER A 54 -6.32 15.87 7.49
N PRO A 55 -7.51 15.38 7.17
CA PRO A 55 -8.28 15.89 6.04
C PRO A 55 -8.71 17.35 6.30
N MET A 56 -8.85 18.15 5.25
CA MET A 56 -9.39 19.52 5.36
C MET A 56 -10.89 19.50 5.71
N LYS A 57 -11.65 18.53 5.16
CA LYS A 57 -13.06 18.28 5.46
C LYS A 57 -13.31 16.76 5.41
N GLY A 58 -14.44 16.34 6.01
CA GLY A 58 -14.84 14.94 6.07
C GLY A 58 -14.15 14.17 7.17
N LYS A 59 -14.32 12.86 7.16
CA LYS A 59 -13.74 11.96 8.19
C LYS A 59 -13.35 10.61 7.61
N ILE A 60 -12.40 9.97 8.28
CA ILE A 60 -12.02 8.58 8.04
C ILE A 60 -12.33 7.80 9.32
N THR A 61 -13.08 6.71 9.18
CA THR A 61 -13.40 5.80 10.28
C THR A 61 -12.90 4.40 9.98
N THR A 62 -12.39 3.72 10.99
CA THR A 62 -12.02 2.31 10.92
C THR A 62 -13.11 1.48 11.60
N GLY A 63 -13.44 0.32 11.02
CA GLY A 63 -14.43 -0.63 11.52
C GLY A 63 -13.82 -2.01 11.74
N ASP A 64 -14.65 -3.00 12.06
CA ASP A 64 -14.27 -4.40 12.30
C ASP A 64 -13.10 -4.57 13.30
N GLY A 65 -13.00 -3.68 14.30
CA GLY A 65 -11.93 -3.71 15.29
C GLY A 65 -10.54 -3.30 14.79
N LEU A 66 -10.43 -2.85 13.54
CA LEU A 66 -9.18 -2.33 12.98
C LEU A 66 -8.80 -1.02 13.66
N LYS A 67 -7.60 -0.95 14.22
CA LYS A 67 -7.00 0.30 14.68
C LYS A 67 -6.06 0.85 13.60
N GLN A 68 -6.03 2.16 13.46
CA GLN A 68 -5.17 2.85 12.48
C GLN A 68 -3.68 2.48 12.67
N THR A 69 -3.25 2.26 13.92
CA THR A 69 -1.90 1.80 14.27
C THR A 69 -1.62 0.33 13.92
N GLU A 70 -2.65 -0.42 13.54
CA GLU A 70 -2.55 -1.83 13.13
C GLU A 70 -2.62 -2.00 11.61
N ILE A 71 -2.59 -0.92 10.84
CA ILE A 71 -2.47 -0.93 9.39
C ILE A 71 -0.99 -1.13 9.04
N GLY A 72 -0.70 -2.15 8.25
CA GLY A 72 0.64 -2.37 7.71
C GLY A 72 0.92 -1.44 6.53
N TYR A 73 1.99 -0.67 6.60
CA TYR A 73 2.31 0.29 5.55
C TYR A 73 3.66 0.00 4.90
N LEU A 74 3.63 -0.09 3.58
CA LEU A 74 4.82 -0.11 2.72
C LEU A 74 4.87 1.23 1.96
N PRO A 75 5.77 2.13 2.34
CA PRO A 75 5.93 3.43 1.69
C PRO A 75 6.65 3.30 0.34
N GLN A 76 6.44 4.27 -0.53
CA GLN A 76 7.29 4.47 -1.70
C GLN A 76 8.75 4.67 -1.25
N GLN A 77 9.66 3.89 -1.82
CA GLN A 77 11.07 3.95 -1.44
C GLN A 77 11.77 5.21 -1.93
N THR A 78 12.44 5.90 -1.02
CA THR A 78 13.37 6.99 -1.35
C THR A 78 14.82 6.47 -1.40
N LEU A 79 15.70 7.21 -2.07
CA LEU A 79 17.14 6.87 -2.14
C LEU A 79 17.77 6.75 -0.75
N VAL A 80 17.44 7.64 0.17
CA VAL A 80 17.93 7.64 1.55
C VAL A 80 17.52 6.37 2.31
N GLN A 81 16.29 5.89 2.07
CA GLN A 81 15.81 4.65 2.69
C GLN A 81 16.53 3.41 2.17
N LYS A 82 16.95 3.42 0.90
CA LYS A 82 17.69 2.31 0.30
C LYS A 82 19.08 2.11 0.92
N ASP A 83 19.68 3.15 1.44
CA ASP A 83 21.03 3.12 2.03
C ASP A 83 21.04 2.95 3.56
N PHE A 84 19.94 2.49 4.14
CA PHE A 84 19.82 2.36 5.59
C PHE A 84 20.73 1.24 6.15
N PRO A 85 21.63 1.53 7.13
CA PRO A 85 22.66 0.60 7.60
C PRO A 85 22.15 -0.32 8.74
N ALA A 86 21.05 -1.05 8.51
CA ALA A 86 20.51 -2.01 9.47
C ALA A 86 20.40 -3.41 8.84
N SER A 87 20.39 -4.44 9.66
CA SER A 87 20.14 -5.80 9.19
C SER A 87 18.68 -5.97 8.77
N VAL A 88 18.44 -6.92 7.85
CA VAL A 88 17.08 -7.32 7.44
C VAL A 88 16.21 -7.62 8.65
N ARG A 89 16.73 -8.38 9.63
CA ARG A 89 16.01 -8.74 10.83
C ARG A 89 15.58 -7.52 11.66
N GLU A 90 16.47 -6.53 11.82
CA GLU A 90 16.15 -5.30 12.58
C GLU A 90 15.06 -4.49 11.89
N ILE A 91 15.11 -4.38 10.56
CA ILE A 91 14.06 -3.70 9.79
C ILE A 91 12.74 -4.42 9.90
N VAL A 92 12.69 -5.75 9.70
CA VAL A 92 11.43 -6.50 9.74
C VAL A 92 10.80 -6.43 11.13
N ILE A 93 11.58 -6.65 12.20
CA ILE A 93 11.04 -6.67 13.57
C ILE A 93 10.57 -5.27 14.00
N SER A 94 11.13 -4.19 13.43
CA SER A 94 10.68 -2.82 13.72
C SER A 94 9.21 -2.58 13.36
N GLY A 95 8.60 -3.43 12.51
CA GLY A 95 7.17 -3.39 12.22
C GLY A 95 6.27 -3.59 13.45
N PHE A 96 6.77 -4.19 14.53
CA PHE A 96 6.05 -4.31 15.80
C PHE A 96 6.14 -3.06 16.68
N GLN A 97 6.93 -2.05 16.31
CA GLN A 97 7.21 -0.89 17.16
C GLN A 97 5.93 -0.19 17.66
N GLY A 98 4.92 -0.05 16.82
CA GLY A 98 3.62 0.51 17.20
C GLY A 98 2.85 -0.30 18.24
N LYS A 99 3.22 -1.58 18.46
CA LYS A 99 2.61 -2.50 19.45
C LYS A 99 3.44 -2.66 20.73
N CYS A 100 4.68 -2.16 20.73
CA CYS A 100 5.58 -2.32 21.89
C CYS A 100 5.17 -1.47 23.09
N GLY A 101 4.48 -0.33 22.88
CA GLY A 101 4.22 0.63 23.96
C GLY A 101 5.54 1.10 24.61
N LEU A 102 5.63 1.01 25.93
CA LEU A 102 6.85 1.39 26.68
C LEU A 102 7.86 0.24 26.87
N ARG A 103 7.64 -0.92 26.24
CA ARG A 103 8.56 -2.07 26.35
C ARG A 103 9.86 -1.82 25.57
N PRO A 104 11.04 -1.99 26.18
CA PRO A 104 12.31 -1.76 25.50
C PRO A 104 12.73 -2.94 24.59
N PHE A 105 12.10 -4.12 24.73
CA PHE A 105 12.46 -5.33 23.98
C PHE A 105 11.27 -6.00 23.33
N TYR A 106 11.49 -6.60 22.17
CA TYR A 106 10.53 -7.45 21.48
C TYR A 106 10.36 -8.80 22.18
N THR A 107 9.13 -9.30 22.25
CA THR A 107 8.79 -10.59 22.82
C THR A 107 9.32 -11.76 21.97
N LYS A 108 9.32 -12.97 22.55
CA LYS A 108 9.65 -14.19 21.80
C LYS A 108 8.67 -14.42 20.64
N GLU A 109 7.39 -14.11 20.86
CA GLU A 109 6.34 -14.26 19.88
C GLU A 109 6.53 -13.29 18.69
N GLU A 110 6.82 -12.02 18.96
CA GLU A 110 7.12 -11.02 17.91
C GLU A 110 8.34 -11.43 17.08
N LYS A 111 9.39 -11.96 17.72
CA LYS A 111 10.57 -12.49 17.03
C LYS A 111 10.24 -13.69 16.14
N ARG A 112 9.35 -14.59 16.61
CA ARG A 112 8.87 -15.73 15.83
C ARG A 112 8.05 -15.28 14.63
N GLN A 113 7.09 -14.38 14.83
CA GLN A 113 6.26 -13.82 13.74
C GLN A 113 7.10 -13.06 12.71
N ALA A 114 8.12 -12.29 13.14
CA ALA A 114 9.05 -11.65 12.21
C ALA A 114 9.76 -12.67 11.32
N LEU A 115 10.22 -13.79 11.89
CA LEU A 115 10.87 -14.86 11.12
C LEU A 115 9.88 -15.53 10.14
N GLU A 116 8.64 -15.76 10.55
CA GLU A 116 7.60 -16.32 9.68
C GLU A 116 7.28 -15.38 8.51
N ASN A 117 7.18 -14.06 8.77
CA ASN A 117 6.99 -13.08 7.72
C ASN A 117 8.20 -13.00 6.77
N MET A 118 9.43 -13.12 7.27
CA MET A 118 10.62 -13.24 6.42
C MET A 118 10.57 -14.48 5.52
N LYS A 119 10.14 -15.65 6.06
CA LYS A 119 9.94 -16.87 5.27
C LYS A 119 8.86 -16.70 4.20
N LYS A 120 7.71 -16.11 4.54
CA LYS A 120 6.65 -15.80 3.57
C LYS A 120 7.18 -14.94 2.41
N MET A 121 8.07 -14.00 2.70
CA MET A 121 8.68 -13.12 1.69
C MET A 121 9.95 -13.71 1.06
N ARG A 122 10.36 -14.94 1.43
CA ARG A 122 11.55 -15.64 0.91
C ARG A 122 12.83 -14.83 1.09
N ILE A 123 13.06 -14.32 2.31
CA ILE A 123 14.23 -13.51 2.70
C ILE A 123 14.80 -13.93 4.06
N ASP A 124 14.42 -15.09 4.58
CA ASP A 124 14.85 -15.58 5.89
C ASP A 124 16.34 -15.98 5.91
N ASP A 125 16.92 -16.34 4.77
CA ASP A 125 18.34 -16.55 4.56
C ASP A 125 19.15 -15.23 4.61
N LEU A 126 18.51 -14.10 4.34
CA LEU A 126 19.12 -12.76 4.32
C LEU A 126 19.07 -12.03 5.66
N GLN A 127 18.50 -12.62 6.72
CA GLN A 127 18.19 -11.92 7.98
C GLN A 127 19.36 -11.18 8.64
N LYS A 128 20.59 -11.63 8.42
CA LYS A 128 21.81 -11.02 8.98
C LYS A 128 22.49 -10.04 8.00
N ARG A 129 22.07 -9.98 6.74
CA ARG A 129 22.64 -9.07 5.75
C ARG A 129 22.22 -7.64 6.00
N CYS A 130 23.09 -6.71 5.62
CA CYS A 130 22.78 -5.29 5.66
C CYS A 130 21.77 -4.95 4.54
N TYR A 131 20.75 -4.17 4.87
CA TYR A 131 19.66 -3.82 3.94
C TYR A 131 20.14 -3.13 2.67
N ARG A 132 21.11 -2.20 2.79
CA ARG A 132 21.70 -1.48 1.64
C ARG A 132 22.42 -2.39 0.64
N GLU A 133 22.81 -3.61 1.05
CA GLU A 133 23.49 -4.57 0.17
C GLU A 133 22.53 -5.43 -0.65
N LEU A 134 21.22 -5.26 -0.42
CA LEU A 134 20.18 -6.03 -1.09
C LEU A 134 19.82 -5.43 -2.44
N SER A 135 19.38 -6.29 -3.37
CA SER A 135 18.74 -5.84 -4.60
C SER A 135 17.42 -5.11 -4.30
N GLY A 136 16.96 -4.24 -5.21
CA GLY A 136 15.71 -3.50 -5.04
C GLY A 136 14.51 -4.41 -4.73
N GLY A 137 14.40 -5.55 -5.41
CA GLY A 137 13.34 -6.52 -5.13
C GLY A 137 13.46 -7.17 -3.75
N GLN A 138 14.67 -7.48 -3.28
CA GLN A 138 14.90 -7.99 -1.94
C GLN A 138 14.54 -6.92 -0.89
N GLN A 139 14.90 -5.65 -1.12
CA GLN A 139 14.53 -4.53 -0.26
C GLN A 139 13.02 -4.37 -0.15
N GLN A 140 12.28 -4.46 -1.27
CA GLN A 140 10.81 -4.42 -1.25
C GLN A 140 10.20 -5.57 -0.46
N ARG A 141 10.73 -6.78 -0.59
CA ARG A 141 10.29 -7.93 0.22
C ARG A 141 10.54 -7.74 1.71
N VAL A 142 11.66 -7.10 2.10
CA VAL A 142 11.95 -6.73 3.49
C VAL A 142 10.92 -5.74 4.02
N LEU A 143 10.58 -4.70 3.25
CA LEU A 143 9.57 -3.72 3.65
C LEU A 143 8.16 -4.32 3.73
N LEU A 144 7.82 -5.25 2.83
CA LEU A 144 6.55 -5.97 2.90
C LEU A 144 6.50 -6.90 4.13
N ALA A 145 7.59 -7.61 4.45
CA ALA A 145 7.68 -8.41 5.68
C ALA A 145 7.55 -7.54 6.94
N ARG A 146 8.15 -6.35 6.95
CA ARG A 146 8.00 -5.35 8.02
C ARG A 146 6.54 -4.89 8.16
N ALA A 147 5.87 -4.58 7.05
CA ALA A 147 4.46 -4.18 7.06
C ALA A 147 3.56 -5.29 7.62
N LEU A 148 3.83 -6.57 7.31
CA LEU A 148 3.12 -7.71 7.87
C LEU A 148 3.32 -7.88 9.39
N CYS A 149 4.41 -7.38 9.97
CA CYS A 149 4.58 -7.37 11.43
C CYS A 149 3.64 -6.35 12.10
N ALA A 150 3.30 -5.25 11.41
CA ALA A 150 2.38 -4.24 11.94
C ALA A 150 0.91 -4.70 11.89
N THR A 151 0.53 -5.56 10.94
CA THR A 151 -0.88 -5.90 10.70
C THR A 151 -1.15 -7.40 10.62
N LYS A 152 -2.43 -7.76 10.82
CA LYS A 152 -3.00 -9.06 10.45
C LYS A 152 -4.20 -8.94 9.50
N SER A 153 -4.65 -7.73 9.21
CA SER A 153 -5.92 -7.50 8.53
C SER A 153 -5.86 -6.54 7.33
N MET A 154 -5.01 -5.51 7.35
CA MET A 154 -4.99 -4.51 6.28
C MET A 154 -3.57 -4.04 5.93
N LEU A 155 -3.24 -4.07 4.64
CA LEU A 155 -1.99 -3.54 4.07
C LEU A 155 -2.27 -2.33 3.19
N LEU A 156 -1.52 -1.26 3.40
CA LEU A 156 -1.41 -0.11 2.50
C LEU A 156 -0.05 -0.16 1.79
N LEU A 157 -0.08 -0.17 0.45
CA LEU A 157 1.10 -0.32 -0.39
C LEU A 157 1.21 0.87 -1.35
N ASP A 158 2.24 1.69 -1.18
CA ASP A 158 2.47 2.87 -2.02
C ASP A 158 3.52 2.54 -3.10
N GLU A 159 3.06 2.26 -4.31
CA GLU A 159 3.86 1.88 -5.48
C GLU A 159 4.88 0.75 -5.18
N PRO A 160 4.44 -0.43 -4.72
CA PRO A 160 5.32 -1.48 -4.20
C PRO A 160 6.26 -2.09 -5.24
N VAL A 161 6.04 -1.83 -6.52
CA VAL A 161 6.82 -2.38 -7.64
C VAL A 161 7.58 -1.32 -8.44
N ALA A 162 7.56 -0.05 -7.99
CA ALA A 162 8.21 1.04 -8.70
C ALA A 162 9.73 0.79 -8.85
N GLY A 163 10.23 0.88 -10.08
CA GLY A 163 11.65 0.73 -10.39
C GLY A 163 12.19 -0.70 -10.29
N LEU A 164 11.32 -1.71 -10.24
CA LEU A 164 11.69 -3.12 -10.30
C LEU A 164 11.67 -3.61 -11.76
N ASP A 165 12.50 -4.61 -12.05
CA ASP A 165 12.43 -5.31 -13.34
C ASP A 165 11.13 -6.13 -13.49
N PRO A 166 10.70 -6.45 -14.72
CA PRO A 166 9.41 -7.11 -14.98
C PRO A 166 9.23 -8.45 -14.25
N ARG A 167 10.31 -9.24 -14.08
CA ARG A 167 10.24 -10.54 -13.41
C ARG A 167 9.99 -10.37 -11.92
N VAL A 168 10.75 -9.47 -11.28
CA VAL A 168 10.59 -9.18 -9.84
C VAL A 168 9.25 -8.50 -9.57
N THR A 169 8.77 -7.65 -10.48
CA THR A 169 7.42 -7.07 -10.45
C THR A 169 6.33 -8.15 -10.40
N ALA A 170 6.40 -9.13 -11.30
CA ALA A 170 5.43 -10.24 -11.34
C ALA A 170 5.48 -11.09 -10.05
N GLU A 171 6.67 -11.36 -9.52
CA GLU A 171 6.85 -12.07 -8.24
C GLU A 171 6.24 -11.29 -7.08
N MET A 172 6.42 -9.96 -7.03
CA MET A 172 5.87 -9.10 -5.97
C MET A 172 4.33 -9.08 -6.02
N TYR A 173 3.73 -8.90 -7.20
CA TYR A 173 2.28 -8.99 -7.36
C TYR A 173 1.73 -10.35 -6.94
N SER A 174 2.43 -11.44 -7.28
CA SER A 174 2.05 -12.79 -6.84
C SER A 174 2.05 -12.92 -5.32
N MET A 175 3.06 -12.39 -4.63
CA MET A 175 3.13 -12.40 -3.16
C MET A 175 1.99 -11.58 -2.54
N ILE A 176 1.72 -10.37 -3.05
CA ILE A 176 0.61 -9.52 -2.57
C ILE A 176 -0.74 -10.23 -2.81
N SER A 177 -0.93 -10.83 -3.98
CA SER A 177 -2.14 -11.61 -4.29
C SER A 177 -2.33 -12.80 -3.37
N GLN A 178 -1.24 -13.47 -2.98
CA GLN A 178 -1.30 -14.57 -2.02
C GLN A 178 -1.74 -14.09 -0.63
N LEU A 179 -1.19 -12.96 -0.15
CA LEU A 179 -1.59 -12.35 1.11
C LEU A 179 -3.08 -11.97 1.10
N HIS A 180 -3.57 -11.41 -0.03
CA HIS A 180 -4.99 -11.12 -0.20
C HIS A 180 -5.86 -12.39 -0.12
N LYS A 181 -5.45 -13.48 -0.79
CA LYS A 181 -6.15 -14.77 -0.70
C LYS A 181 -6.15 -15.37 0.70
N GLU A 182 -5.14 -15.03 1.53
CA GLU A 182 -5.09 -15.39 2.95
C GLU A 182 -6.01 -14.51 3.83
N GLY A 183 -6.80 -13.60 3.22
CA GLY A 183 -7.79 -12.76 3.92
C GLY A 183 -7.30 -11.37 4.31
N ILE A 184 -6.10 -10.97 3.90
CA ILE A 184 -5.60 -9.61 4.16
C ILE A 184 -6.25 -8.65 3.18
N THR A 185 -6.87 -7.57 3.69
CA THR A 185 -7.37 -6.46 2.89
C THR A 185 -6.19 -5.66 2.35
N VAL A 186 -6.21 -5.33 1.06
CA VAL A 186 -5.13 -4.61 0.40
C VAL A 186 -5.64 -3.29 -0.16
N ILE A 187 -4.95 -2.20 0.15
CA ILE A 187 -5.10 -0.91 -0.54
C ILE A 187 -3.76 -0.60 -1.18
N MET A 188 -3.72 -0.48 -2.50
CA MET A 188 -2.48 -0.29 -3.25
C MET A 188 -2.57 0.90 -4.20
N ILE A 189 -1.59 1.79 -4.17
CA ILE A 189 -1.37 2.76 -5.24
C ILE A 189 -0.57 2.08 -6.35
N SER A 190 -1.04 2.19 -7.59
CA SER A 190 -0.34 1.68 -8.76
C SER A 190 -0.53 2.61 -9.96
N HIS A 191 0.50 2.71 -10.78
CA HIS A 191 0.43 3.31 -12.12
C HIS A 191 0.13 2.26 -13.21
N ASP A 192 0.22 0.98 -12.86
CA ASP A 192 -0.05 -0.13 -13.76
C ASP A 192 -1.54 -0.50 -13.72
N ILE A 193 -2.28 0.01 -14.70
CA ILE A 193 -3.72 -0.25 -14.84
C ILE A 193 -3.99 -1.71 -15.17
N GLU A 194 -3.12 -2.37 -15.95
CA GLU A 194 -3.29 -3.79 -16.30
C GLU A 194 -3.19 -4.67 -15.06
N ALA A 195 -2.17 -4.41 -14.21
CA ALA A 195 -2.05 -5.10 -12.93
C ALA A 195 -3.24 -4.79 -12.00
N ALA A 196 -3.72 -3.54 -11.96
CA ALA A 196 -4.90 -3.16 -11.20
C ALA A 196 -6.13 -3.98 -11.65
N LEU A 197 -6.39 -4.06 -12.95
CA LEU A 197 -7.50 -4.84 -13.51
C LEU A 197 -7.33 -6.36 -13.29
N ARG A 198 -6.10 -6.85 -13.18
CA ARG A 198 -5.82 -8.27 -12.95
C ARG A 198 -6.05 -8.69 -11.50
N TYR A 199 -5.59 -7.90 -10.53
CA TYR A 199 -5.51 -8.31 -9.13
C TYR A 199 -6.57 -7.67 -8.23
N ALA A 200 -7.00 -6.44 -8.50
CA ALA A 200 -7.95 -5.73 -7.66
C ALA A 200 -9.38 -6.31 -7.72
N THR A 201 -10.14 -6.11 -6.66
CA THR A 201 -11.60 -6.27 -6.63
C THR A 201 -12.30 -4.94 -6.93
N HIS A 202 -11.74 -3.85 -6.43
CA HIS A 202 -12.26 -2.48 -6.59
C HIS A 202 -11.18 -1.54 -7.10
N ILE A 203 -11.59 -0.51 -7.82
CA ILE A 203 -10.72 0.56 -8.34
C ILE A 203 -11.23 1.89 -7.81
N LEU A 204 -10.30 2.72 -7.31
CA LEU A 204 -10.49 4.13 -7.06
C LEU A 204 -9.60 4.90 -8.06
N HIS A 205 -10.23 5.49 -9.06
CA HIS A 205 -9.53 6.37 -10.01
C HIS A 205 -9.63 7.82 -9.53
N ILE A 206 -8.48 8.48 -9.36
CA ILE A 206 -8.39 9.88 -8.97
C ILE A 206 -7.84 10.66 -10.17
N GLY A 207 -8.73 11.40 -10.85
CA GLY A 207 -8.44 12.22 -12.03
C GLY A 207 -9.34 13.45 -12.05
N ARG A 208 -9.65 13.97 -13.26
CA ARG A 208 -10.63 15.06 -13.42
C ARG A 208 -12.00 14.69 -12.86
N GLU A 209 -12.37 13.43 -13.06
CA GLU A 209 -13.53 12.80 -12.43
C GLU A 209 -13.04 11.68 -11.52
N VAL A 210 -13.61 11.62 -10.33
CA VAL A 210 -13.32 10.55 -9.37
C VAL A 210 -14.26 9.39 -9.63
N PHE A 211 -13.72 8.19 -9.74
CA PHE A 211 -14.50 6.96 -9.84
C PHE A 211 -14.14 6.01 -8.69
N PHE A 212 -15.14 5.46 -8.04
CA PHE A 212 -14.98 4.32 -7.13
C PHE A 212 -15.99 3.23 -7.47
N GLY A 213 -15.54 2.00 -7.60
CA GLY A 213 -16.41 0.86 -7.91
C GLY A 213 -15.67 -0.43 -8.22
N SER A 214 -16.43 -1.45 -8.65
CA SER A 214 -15.82 -2.72 -9.04
C SER A 214 -14.91 -2.56 -10.25
N LYS A 215 -13.89 -3.42 -10.38
CA LYS A 215 -13.00 -3.42 -11.55
C LYS A 215 -13.74 -3.67 -12.86
N GLU A 216 -14.84 -4.44 -12.81
CA GLU A 216 -15.69 -4.73 -13.97
C GLU A 216 -16.38 -3.46 -14.48
N THR A 217 -16.92 -2.65 -13.55
CA THR A 217 -17.55 -1.38 -13.87
C THR A 217 -16.52 -0.39 -14.43
N PHE A 218 -15.33 -0.31 -13.81
CA PHE A 218 -14.23 0.53 -14.30
C PHE A 218 -13.81 0.14 -15.71
N LYS A 219 -13.63 -1.16 -15.97
CA LYS A 219 -13.26 -1.68 -17.30
C LYS A 219 -14.28 -1.32 -18.37
N ARG A 220 -15.58 -1.41 -18.05
CA ARG A 220 -16.65 -0.99 -19.00
C ARG A 220 -16.57 0.52 -19.28
N GLY A 221 -16.37 1.35 -18.28
CA GLY A 221 -16.22 2.80 -18.45
C GLY A 221 -15.02 3.19 -19.31
N MET A 222 -13.87 2.49 -19.18
CA MET A 222 -12.71 2.69 -20.06
C MET A 222 -13.04 2.41 -21.53
N PHE A 223 -13.77 1.32 -21.83
CA PHE A 223 -14.17 0.98 -23.21
C PHE A 223 -15.14 2.01 -23.81
N LEU A 224 -15.95 2.65 -22.98
CA LEU A 224 -16.90 3.69 -23.42
C LEU A 224 -16.25 5.09 -23.51
N GLY A 225 -14.93 5.20 -23.27
CA GLY A 225 -14.20 6.47 -23.31
C GLY A 225 -14.49 7.44 -22.15
N SER A 226 -15.23 6.98 -21.13
CA SER A 226 -15.56 7.79 -19.95
C SER A 226 -14.35 8.05 -19.04
N TYR A 227 -13.30 7.21 -19.14
CA TYR A 227 -12.05 7.35 -18.39
C TYR A 227 -10.89 7.26 -19.35
N SER A 228 -10.12 8.35 -19.52
CA SER A 228 -8.90 8.32 -20.31
C SER A 228 -7.87 7.40 -19.68
N ALA A 229 -7.49 6.35 -20.38
CA ALA A 229 -6.35 5.55 -19.99
C ALA A 229 -5.11 6.45 -20.04
N VAL A 230 -4.44 6.65 -18.89
CA VAL A 230 -3.10 7.24 -18.87
C VAL A 230 -2.14 6.18 -19.38
N THR A 231 -2.13 6.01 -20.70
CA THR A 231 -1.02 5.35 -21.38
C THR A 231 0.09 6.38 -21.46
N GLY A 232 1.14 6.22 -20.67
CA GLY A 232 2.42 6.90 -20.86
C GLY A 232 2.99 6.54 -22.24
N GLY A 233 2.49 7.19 -23.27
CA GLY A 233 3.02 7.12 -24.63
C GLY A 233 4.00 8.27 -24.80
N GLU A 234 5.27 7.95 -24.83
CA GLU A 234 6.28 8.81 -25.45
C GLU A 234 5.80 9.19 -26.85
N ARG A 235 5.42 10.44 -27.05
CA ARG A 235 5.38 11.02 -28.37
C ARG A 235 6.76 11.59 -28.64
N ASN A 236 7.60 10.79 -29.31
CA ASN A 236 8.72 11.31 -30.05
C ASN A 236 8.19 12.27 -31.11
N GLY A 237 8.68 13.49 -31.09
CA GLY A 237 8.56 14.53 -32.12
C GLY A 237 9.68 15.52 -31.91
#